data_c2662b6a4308e1a700ebf72bd1e06d3b
#
_entry.id   c2662b6a4308e1a700ebf72bd1e06d3b
#
_cell.length_a   1.000
_cell.length_b   1.000
_cell.length_c   1.000
_cell.angle_alpha   90.00
_cell.angle_beta   90.00
_cell.angle_gamma   90.00
#
_symmetry.space_group_name_H-M   'P 1'
#
loop_
_entity.id
_entity.type
_entity.pdbx_description
1 polymer ?
#
loop_
_entity_poly.entity_id
_entity_poly.type
_entity_poly.pdbx_seq_one_letter_code
_entity_poly.pdbx_strand_id
1 'polypeptide(L)'
;GYRSLLSGENLSASISALEDTHACFIPKSTLFKMIETNPRFSLDMMKLTCHELGEAGKLITNLAQKTVRERLAEVLLIIHKTFGEDSEGNLDVSLTREEIANMVGTATESVIRLLSEFKDDNLVTIKGRKITINDRAALVKIGNVYD
;
A
#
# COMPACT_ATOMS: atom_id res chain seq x y z
N GLY A 1 13.82 3.02 7.43
CA GLY A 1 15.26 2.64 7.38
C GLY A 1 15.72 1.77 8.55
N TYR A 2 14.89 1.59 9.59
CA TYR A 2 15.29 0.85 10.81
C TYR A 2 15.67 -0.62 10.54
N ARG A 3 15.04 -1.29 9.55
CA ARG A 3 15.38 -2.68 9.17
C ARG A 3 16.84 -2.80 8.72
N SER A 4 17.25 -1.96 7.79
CA SER A 4 18.64 -1.92 7.31
C SER A 4 19.64 -1.57 8.42
N LEU A 5 19.25 -0.68 9.35
CA LEU A 5 20.08 -0.36 10.51
C LEU A 5 20.27 -1.56 11.44
N LEU A 6 19.20 -2.34 11.69
CA LEU A 6 19.21 -3.49 12.59
C LEU A 6 19.87 -4.72 11.94
N SER A 7 19.60 -4.99 10.65
CA SER A 7 20.18 -6.12 9.93
C SER A 7 21.63 -5.89 9.52
N GLY A 8 22.08 -4.63 9.47
CA GLY A 8 23.40 -4.25 8.94
C GLY A 8 23.47 -4.28 7.40
N GLU A 9 22.35 -4.47 6.72
CA GLU A 9 22.28 -4.51 5.26
C GLU A 9 22.07 -3.12 4.67
N ASN A 10 22.31 -2.98 3.38
CA ASN A 10 22.03 -1.76 2.64
C ASN A 10 20.50 -1.54 2.50
N LEU A 11 20.11 -0.29 2.30
CA LEU A 11 18.74 0.06 1.96
C LEU A 11 18.35 -0.60 0.62
N SER A 12 17.24 -1.30 0.60
CA SER A 12 16.72 -1.99 -0.60
C SER A 12 15.84 -1.11 -1.48
N ALA A 13 15.47 0.09 -1.00
CA ALA A 13 14.56 1.00 -1.70
C ALA A 13 14.89 2.46 -1.37
N SER A 14 14.47 3.36 -2.26
CA SER A 14 14.43 4.80 -2.02
C SER A 14 13.04 5.22 -1.53
N ILE A 15 12.99 6.30 -0.77
CA ILE A 15 11.73 6.89 -0.29
C ILE A 15 11.64 8.30 -0.88
N SER A 16 10.46 8.63 -1.43
CA SER A 16 10.14 9.97 -1.92
C SER A 16 8.87 10.48 -1.24
N ALA A 17 8.86 11.75 -0.85
CA ALA A 17 7.66 12.40 -0.36
C ALA A 17 6.72 12.70 -1.54
N LEU A 18 5.42 12.43 -1.37
CA LEU A 18 4.38 12.76 -2.36
C LEU A 18 3.82 14.17 -2.15
N GLU A 19 4.00 14.72 -0.97
CA GLU A 19 3.56 16.05 -0.54
C GLU A 19 4.53 16.64 0.48
N ASP A 20 4.35 17.87 0.90
CA ASP A 20 5.16 18.52 1.93
C ASP A 20 5.11 17.71 3.24
N THR A 21 6.25 17.21 3.67
CA THR A 21 6.35 16.24 4.77
C THR A 21 7.32 16.72 5.84
N HIS A 22 6.90 16.63 7.11
CA HIS A 22 7.77 16.81 8.27
C HIS A 22 8.26 15.45 8.76
N ALA A 23 9.58 15.29 8.91
CA ALA A 23 10.17 14.05 9.38
C ALA A 23 11.13 14.29 10.56
N CYS A 24 11.14 13.36 11.53
CA CYS A 24 12.11 13.33 12.61
C CYS A 24 13.29 12.42 12.23
N PHE A 25 14.48 12.95 12.25
CA PHE A 25 15.69 12.17 12.07
C PHE A 25 16.19 11.62 13.41
N ILE A 26 16.31 10.30 13.51
CA ILE A 26 16.85 9.60 14.69
C ILE A 26 18.23 9.04 14.34
N PRO A 27 19.33 9.52 14.97
CA PRO A 27 20.65 8.99 14.74
C PRO A 27 20.76 7.50 15.10
N LYS A 28 21.57 6.74 14.34
CA LYS A 28 21.83 5.31 14.59
C LYS A 28 22.19 5.02 16.05
N SER A 29 23.11 5.80 16.62
CA SER A 29 23.55 5.63 18.02
C SER A 29 22.42 5.80 19.02
N THR A 30 21.48 6.72 18.77
CA THR A 30 20.31 6.95 19.62
C THR A 30 19.36 5.75 19.56
N LEU A 31 19.10 5.22 18.35
CA LEU A 31 18.24 4.03 18.19
C LEU A 31 18.81 2.83 18.96
N PHE A 32 20.10 2.53 18.77
CA PHE A 32 20.74 1.39 19.46
C PHE A 32 20.75 1.58 20.98
N LYS A 33 21.07 2.78 21.46
CA LYS A 33 20.98 3.08 22.90
C LYS A 33 19.57 2.84 23.45
N MET A 34 18.53 3.24 22.74
CA MET A 34 17.14 2.98 23.17
C MET A 34 16.83 1.48 23.21
N ILE A 35 17.30 0.71 22.24
CA ILE A 35 17.13 -0.75 22.20
C ILE A 35 17.83 -1.41 23.38
N GLU A 36 19.06 -0.99 23.72
CA GLU A 36 19.87 -1.57 24.78
C GLU A 36 19.36 -1.20 26.20
N THR A 37 18.81 -0.01 26.37
CA THR A 37 18.46 0.53 27.68
C THR A 37 16.97 0.54 27.99
N ASN A 38 16.11 0.27 27.03
CA ASN A 38 14.65 0.29 27.20
C ASN A 38 14.00 -1.01 26.71
N PRO A 39 13.78 -2.00 27.61
CA PRO A 39 13.20 -3.29 27.24
C PRO A 39 11.81 -3.18 26.60
N ARG A 40 10.99 -2.18 27.03
CA ARG A 40 9.68 -1.97 26.42
C ARG A 40 9.78 -1.50 24.97
N PHE A 41 10.67 -0.55 24.70
CA PHE A 41 10.95 -0.10 23.33
C PHE A 41 11.42 -1.26 22.46
N SER A 42 12.34 -2.11 22.97
CA SER A 42 12.84 -3.28 22.24
C SER A 42 11.72 -4.27 21.93
N LEU A 43 10.82 -4.53 22.89
CA LEU A 43 9.65 -5.39 22.67
C LEU A 43 8.70 -4.80 21.62
N ASP A 44 8.44 -3.49 21.65
CA ASP A 44 7.57 -2.83 20.70
C ASP A 44 8.18 -2.83 19.27
N MET A 45 9.51 -2.67 19.15
CA MET A 45 10.23 -2.84 17.88
C MET A 45 10.13 -4.27 17.34
N MET A 46 10.24 -5.30 18.21
CA MET A 46 10.05 -6.69 17.80
C MET A 46 8.62 -6.95 17.32
N LYS A 47 7.60 -6.45 18.03
CA LYS A 47 6.20 -6.56 17.60
C LYS A 47 5.98 -5.92 16.25
N LEU A 48 6.51 -4.71 16.03
CA LEU A 48 6.43 -4.01 14.75
C LEU A 48 7.05 -4.85 13.64
N THR A 49 8.24 -5.39 13.84
CA THR A 49 8.95 -6.22 12.85
C THR A 49 8.18 -7.51 12.54
N CYS A 50 7.63 -8.17 13.57
CA CYS A 50 6.80 -9.37 13.37
C CYS A 50 5.51 -9.05 12.60
N HIS A 51 4.89 -7.91 12.90
CA HIS A 51 3.71 -7.45 12.17
C HIS A 51 4.05 -7.21 10.68
N GLU A 52 5.11 -6.45 10.40
CA GLU A 52 5.55 -6.20 9.02
C GLU A 52 5.92 -7.48 8.27
N LEU A 53 6.54 -8.45 8.94
CA LEU A 53 6.83 -9.77 8.36
C LEU A 53 5.52 -10.51 8.01
N GLY A 54 4.52 -10.44 8.88
CA GLY A 54 3.19 -10.99 8.62
C GLY A 54 2.52 -10.36 7.40
N GLU A 55 2.56 -9.04 7.28
CA GLU A 55 2.00 -8.31 6.12
C GLU A 55 2.77 -8.65 4.82
N ALA A 56 4.10 -8.77 4.88
CA ALA A 56 4.90 -9.23 3.74
C ALA A 56 4.52 -10.66 3.31
N GLY A 57 4.27 -11.56 4.28
CA GLY A 57 3.79 -12.92 4.01
C GLY A 57 2.42 -12.94 3.31
N LYS A 58 1.48 -12.09 3.76
CA LYS A 58 0.17 -11.92 3.10
C LYS A 58 0.33 -11.41 1.67
N LEU A 59 1.18 -10.42 1.45
CA LEU A 59 1.45 -9.89 0.11
C LEU A 59 2.01 -10.97 -0.83
N ILE A 60 2.97 -11.78 -0.36
CA ILE A 60 3.52 -12.90 -1.14
C ILE A 60 2.41 -13.90 -1.49
N THR A 61 1.56 -14.27 -0.52
CA THR A 61 0.42 -15.16 -0.74
C THR A 61 -0.56 -14.59 -1.75
N ASN A 62 -0.90 -13.31 -1.63
CA ASN A 62 -1.79 -12.62 -2.57
C ASN A 62 -1.22 -12.61 -3.99
N LEU A 63 0.10 -12.32 -4.15
CA LEU A 63 0.77 -12.36 -5.45
C LEU A 63 0.77 -13.76 -6.08
N ALA A 64 0.87 -14.81 -5.25
CA ALA A 64 0.91 -16.19 -5.72
C ALA A 64 -0.49 -16.77 -6.04
N GLN A 65 -1.53 -16.34 -5.31
CA GLN A 65 -2.86 -16.97 -5.37
C GLN A 65 -3.93 -16.10 -6.04
N LYS A 66 -3.84 -14.77 -5.94
CA LYS A 66 -4.83 -13.86 -6.53
C LYS A 66 -4.49 -13.50 -7.98
N THR A 67 -5.50 -13.44 -8.81
CA THR A 67 -5.40 -12.86 -10.16
C THR A 67 -5.09 -11.37 -10.10
N VAL A 68 -4.59 -10.79 -11.19
CA VAL A 68 -4.34 -9.34 -11.28
C VAL A 68 -5.62 -8.52 -11.08
N ARG A 69 -6.76 -9.04 -11.55
CA ARG A 69 -8.08 -8.40 -11.38
C ARG A 69 -8.49 -8.32 -9.89
N GLU A 70 -8.29 -9.40 -9.14
CA GLU A 70 -8.57 -9.46 -7.70
C GLU A 70 -7.65 -8.49 -6.93
N ARG A 71 -6.34 -8.50 -7.24
CA ARG A 71 -5.38 -7.59 -6.61
C ARG A 71 -5.66 -6.11 -6.91
N LEU A 72 -6.09 -5.79 -8.13
CA LEU A 72 -6.49 -4.42 -8.47
C LEU A 72 -7.71 -3.96 -7.67
N ALA A 73 -8.72 -4.82 -7.51
CA ALA A 73 -9.88 -4.49 -6.68
C ALA A 73 -9.47 -4.25 -5.21
N GLU A 74 -8.61 -5.10 -4.65
CA GLU A 74 -8.07 -4.95 -3.30
C GLU A 74 -7.27 -3.64 -3.14
N VAL A 75 -6.39 -3.31 -4.09
CA VAL A 75 -5.60 -2.07 -4.08
C VAL A 75 -6.50 -0.84 -4.09
N LEU A 76 -7.56 -0.81 -4.90
CA LEU A 76 -8.52 0.31 -4.91
C LEU A 76 -9.24 0.46 -3.56
N LEU A 77 -9.60 -0.65 -2.90
CA LEU A 77 -10.19 -0.63 -1.56
C LEU A 77 -9.21 -0.16 -0.49
N ILE A 78 -7.94 -0.55 -0.58
CA ILE A 78 -6.87 -0.07 0.33
C ILE A 78 -6.66 1.43 0.16
N ILE A 79 -6.60 1.93 -1.08
CA ILE A 79 -6.46 3.36 -1.36
C ILE A 79 -7.65 4.13 -0.76
N HIS A 80 -8.87 3.66 -0.98
CA HIS A 80 -10.07 4.27 -0.42
C HIS A 80 -10.03 4.30 1.12
N LYS A 81 -9.63 3.19 1.76
CA LYS A 81 -9.53 3.11 3.22
C LYS A 81 -8.46 4.04 3.80
N THR A 82 -7.37 4.24 3.05
CA THR A 82 -6.21 5.02 3.52
C THR A 82 -6.40 6.52 3.34
N PHE A 83 -6.90 6.94 2.18
CA PHE A 83 -6.99 8.35 1.81
C PHE A 83 -8.41 8.91 1.87
N GLY A 84 -9.43 8.05 1.86
CA GLY A 84 -10.83 8.47 1.83
C GLY A 84 -11.26 8.99 0.46
N GLU A 85 -12.28 9.87 0.48
CA GLU A 85 -12.87 10.48 -0.71
C GLU A 85 -12.80 12.01 -0.61
N ASP A 86 -12.58 12.67 -1.76
CA ASP A 86 -12.67 14.11 -1.88
C ASP A 86 -14.15 14.59 -1.88
N SER A 87 -14.37 15.90 -1.90
CA SER A 87 -15.72 16.48 -1.91
C SER A 87 -16.57 16.11 -3.12
N GLU A 88 -15.97 15.55 -4.16
CA GLU A 88 -16.65 15.08 -5.38
C GLU A 88 -16.85 13.57 -5.39
N GLY A 89 -16.46 12.84 -4.31
CA GLY A 89 -16.55 11.41 -4.18
C GLY A 89 -15.46 10.63 -4.92
N ASN A 90 -14.38 11.28 -5.37
CA ASN A 90 -13.23 10.58 -5.91
C ASN A 90 -12.29 10.17 -4.78
N LEU A 91 -11.46 9.16 -5.02
CA LEU A 91 -10.36 8.83 -4.12
C LEU A 91 -9.50 10.08 -3.88
N ASP A 92 -9.29 10.45 -2.62
CA ASP A 92 -8.55 11.67 -2.23
C ASP A 92 -7.03 11.49 -2.35
N VAL A 93 -6.62 10.98 -3.51
CA VAL A 93 -5.22 10.83 -3.91
C VAL A 93 -5.10 10.79 -5.43
N SER A 94 -4.06 11.42 -5.96
CA SER A 94 -3.79 11.42 -7.41
C SER A 94 -2.63 10.49 -7.75
N LEU A 95 -2.94 9.26 -8.14
CA LEU A 95 -1.96 8.26 -8.54
C LEU A 95 -1.90 8.09 -10.07
N THR A 96 -0.71 7.89 -10.60
CA THR A 96 -0.47 7.49 -11.98
C THR A 96 -0.85 6.02 -12.17
N ARG A 97 -1.03 5.60 -13.41
CA ARG A 97 -1.28 4.18 -13.73
C ARG A 97 -0.09 3.29 -13.39
N GLU A 98 1.12 3.82 -13.48
CA GLU A 98 2.36 3.15 -13.09
C GLU A 98 2.42 2.92 -11.57
N GLU A 99 2.08 3.93 -10.77
CA GLU A 99 2.03 3.80 -9.30
C GLU A 99 1.00 2.75 -8.87
N ILE A 100 -0.20 2.76 -9.48
CA ILE A 100 -1.20 1.72 -9.22
C ILE A 100 -0.67 0.34 -9.67
N ALA A 101 0.01 0.24 -10.80
CA ALA A 101 0.58 -1.01 -11.30
C ALA A 101 1.65 -1.57 -10.36
N ASN A 102 2.48 -0.68 -9.81
CA ASN A 102 3.48 -1.05 -8.80
C ASN A 102 2.82 -1.57 -7.51
N MET A 103 1.73 -0.95 -7.06
CA MET A 103 0.96 -1.43 -5.90
C MET A 103 0.29 -2.80 -6.16
N VAL A 104 -0.21 -3.02 -7.36
CA VAL A 104 -0.85 -4.29 -7.78
C VAL A 104 0.19 -5.40 -8.03
N GLY A 105 1.43 -5.04 -8.31
CA GLY A 105 2.49 -5.97 -8.70
C GLY A 105 2.27 -6.52 -10.12
N THR A 106 2.07 -5.62 -11.10
CA THR A 106 1.82 -5.99 -12.51
C THR A 106 2.31 -4.90 -13.46
N ALA A 107 2.24 -5.16 -14.78
CA ALA A 107 2.56 -4.16 -15.79
C ALA A 107 1.47 -3.07 -15.90
N THR A 108 1.89 -1.85 -16.24
CA THR A 108 1.01 -0.67 -16.38
C THR A 108 -0.12 -0.92 -17.40
N GLU A 109 0.17 -1.59 -18.51
CA GLU A 109 -0.80 -1.94 -19.54
C GLU A 109 -1.93 -2.84 -19.00
N SER A 110 -1.58 -3.78 -18.11
CA SER A 110 -2.56 -4.65 -17.48
C SER A 110 -3.53 -3.85 -16.58
N VAL A 111 -3.00 -2.87 -15.83
CA VAL A 111 -3.84 -1.99 -15.00
C VAL A 111 -4.74 -1.12 -15.86
N ILE A 112 -4.22 -0.51 -16.93
CA ILE A 112 -5.01 0.31 -17.85
C ILE A 112 -6.19 -0.50 -18.42
N ARG A 113 -5.93 -1.72 -18.88
CA ARG A 113 -6.96 -2.62 -19.43
C ARG A 113 -8.00 -2.98 -18.38
N LEU A 114 -7.56 -3.42 -17.18
CA LEU A 114 -8.47 -3.83 -16.11
C LEU A 114 -9.29 -2.68 -15.54
N LEU A 115 -8.71 -1.47 -15.44
CA LEU A 115 -9.46 -0.27 -15.06
C LEU A 115 -10.52 0.10 -16.10
N SER A 116 -10.26 -0.12 -17.39
CA SER A 116 -11.28 0.04 -18.44
C SER A 116 -12.42 -0.98 -18.27
N GLU A 117 -12.07 -2.26 -18.02
CA GLU A 117 -13.08 -3.29 -17.73
C GLU A 117 -13.91 -2.92 -16.49
N PHE A 118 -13.29 -2.46 -15.40
CA PHE A 118 -14.01 -2.03 -14.20
C PHE A 118 -14.92 -0.82 -14.45
N LYS A 119 -14.51 0.09 -15.33
CA LYS A 119 -15.35 1.21 -15.76
C LYS A 119 -16.54 0.72 -16.60
N ASP A 120 -16.33 -0.19 -17.53
CA ASP A 120 -17.38 -0.75 -18.39
C ASP A 120 -18.40 -1.57 -17.56
N ASP A 121 -17.91 -2.27 -16.52
CA ASP A 121 -18.74 -2.97 -15.52
C ASP A 121 -19.40 -2.01 -14.51
N ASN A 122 -19.22 -0.68 -14.65
CA ASN A 122 -19.72 0.37 -13.74
C ASN A 122 -19.27 0.22 -12.28
N LEU A 123 -18.15 -0.46 -12.05
CA LEU A 123 -17.54 -0.60 -10.70
C LEU A 123 -16.82 0.68 -10.26
N VAL A 124 -16.24 1.39 -11.24
CA VAL A 124 -15.53 2.66 -11.02
C VAL A 124 -15.86 3.68 -12.12
N THR A 125 -15.75 4.96 -11.78
CA THR A 125 -15.72 6.05 -12.75
C THR A 125 -14.29 6.60 -12.81
N ILE A 126 -13.82 6.91 -14.03
CA ILE A 126 -12.45 7.39 -14.25
C ILE A 126 -12.48 8.67 -15.05
N LYS A 127 -11.88 9.74 -14.50
CA LYS A 127 -11.69 11.04 -15.15
C LYS A 127 -10.23 11.46 -15.03
N GLY A 128 -9.43 11.16 -16.06
CA GLY A 128 -7.98 11.38 -16.01
C GLY A 128 -7.32 10.52 -14.93
N ARG A 129 -6.76 11.14 -13.90
CA ARG A 129 -6.18 10.44 -12.74
C ARG A 129 -7.17 10.20 -11.60
N LYS A 130 -8.31 10.92 -11.59
CA LYS A 130 -9.34 10.76 -10.57
C LYS A 130 -10.10 9.46 -10.79
N ILE A 131 -10.33 8.72 -9.73
CA ILE A 131 -11.08 7.46 -9.70
C ILE A 131 -12.15 7.58 -8.62
N THR A 132 -13.39 7.30 -8.99
CA THR A 132 -14.54 7.17 -8.06
C THR A 132 -14.91 5.70 -7.97
N ILE A 133 -15.14 5.17 -6.77
CA ILE A 133 -15.66 3.82 -6.57
C ILE A 133 -17.19 3.89 -6.59
N ASN A 134 -17.82 3.28 -7.61
CA ASN A 134 -19.27 3.28 -7.75
C ASN A 134 -19.92 2.12 -6.97
N ASP A 135 -19.28 0.94 -6.97
CA ASP A 135 -19.77 -0.24 -6.27
C ASP A 135 -18.65 -0.87 -5.42
N ARG A 136 -18.58 -0.40 -4.17
CA ARG A 136 -17.62 -0.91 -3.18
C ARG A 136 -17.88 -2.38 -2.84
N ALA A 137 -19.16 -2.79 -2.78
CA ALA A 137 -19.53 -4.16 -2.40
C ALA A 137 -19.09 -5.17 -3.47
N ALA A 138 -19.25 -4.81 -4.75
CA ALA A 138 -18.76 -5.64 -5.85
C ALA A 138 -17.21 -5.72 -5.85
N LEU A 139 -16.49 -4.62 -5.57
CA LEU A 139 -15.02 -4.66 -5.47
C LEU A 139 -14.56 -5.55 -4.31
N VAL A 140 -15.22 -5.52 -3.14
CA VAL A 140 -14.94 -6.42 -2.00
C VAL A 140 -15.08 -7.87 -2.42
N LYS A 141 -16.16 -8.19 -3.15
CA LYS A 141 -16.41 -9.54 -3.66
C LYS A 141 -15.37 -9.97 -4.70
N ILE A 142 -15.01 -9.09 -5.64
CA ILE A 142 -13.97 -9.37 -6.64
C ILE A 142 -12.61 -9.56 -5.98
N GLY A 143 -12.23 -8.67 -5.06
CA GLY A 143 -10.94 -8.73 -4.39
C GLY A 143 -10.81 -9.88 -3.38
N ASN A 144 -11.92 -10.61 -3.14
CA ASN A 144 -11.99 -11.69 -2.14
C ASN A 144 -11.44 -11.20 -0.78
N VAL A 145 -11.85 -9.97 -0.41
CA VAL A 145 -11.45 -9.32 0.83
C VAL A 145 -12.52 -9.63 1.87
N TYR A 146 -12.27 -10.65 2.67
CA TYR A 146 -13.09 -10.95 3.84
C TYR A 146 -12.46 -10.28 5.06
N ASP A 147 -13.28 -9.57 5.84
CA ASP A 147 -12.91 -8.97 7.14
C ASP A 147 -12.59 -10.05 8.17
#